data_5989f8d92790e86933a4d51d620a99e4
#
_entry.id   5989f8d92790e86933a4d51d620a99e4
#
_cell.length_a   1.000
_cell.length_b   1.000
_cell.length_c   1.000
_cell.angle_alpha   90.00
_cell.angle_beta   90.00
_cell.angle_gamma   90.00
#
_symmetry.space_group_name_H-M   'P 1'
#
loop_
_entity.id
_entity.type
_entity.pdbx_description
1 polymer ?
#
loop_
_entity_poly.entity_id
_entity_poly.type
_entity_poly.pdbx_seq_one_letter_code
_entity_poly.pdbx_strand_id
1 'polypeptide(L)'
;MRDRKYYEIRETKVPAMIIELLSHQNFTDMKYGLDPAFRFNVARAAYKGVLRFLARRYNTQYAVQPLPVRRFGIHALGKSRYSLSWAPTPDPLEPSAFSKYYIVQERIEGGAFRDIAVVNEPAYELAVADERIHSYRILAGNDGGLSFPSEVLALRDNGSGIPQVNIVNGFTRISAPDTFEEGDFSGFNYSSDAGVPDVADIISTGVQTDYRRQSDYINDDAPGYGASRGNVEKTITAGNTHDFVYLHGDALRAAGYGFVSESSEAFASDVTLKPIGSAANPPVVDLILGKQKEILPGTGTKGTRYKAFPEALRQRIEAYCNQGGSLLVSGAYIATDLLDNPHSDELTRSADRSFATDVLGFDWQLGKGTVDGKVSMVPSPFKPFGWQERFSFTVSPTPDSYAVESPDAIRPSTPTGATIMRYDENGLSAGVAYTRPIATSTSRYADSRVVSMGFPFETIRGAKARNRLMADIMHFLLPHR
;
A
#
# COMPACT_ATOMS: atom_id res chain seq x y z
N MET A 1 24.94 -30.80 -6.47
CA MET A 1 26.02 -29.87 -6.77
C MET A 1 26.69 -30.34 -8.06
N ARG A 2 26.68 -29.56 -9.13
CA ARG A 2 27.33 -29.90 -10.40
C ARG A 2 28.65 -29.16 -10.48
N ASP A 3 29.73 -29.86 -10.73
CA ASP A 3 31.04 -29.27 -10.99
C ASP A 3 31.12 -28.91 -12.49
N ARG A 4 30.89 -27.64 -12.80
CA ARG A 4 30.99 -27.09 -14.16
C ARG A 4 32.11 -26.06 -14.21
N LYS A 5 32.87 -26.05 -15.33
CA LYS A 5 33.99 -25.13 -15.53
C LYS A 5 33.49 -23.77 -16.02
N TYR A 6 32.67 -23.08 -15.25
CA TYR A 6 32.31 -21.71 -15.54
C TYR A 6 33.48 -20.77 -15.23
N TYR A 7 33.69 -19.76 -16.05
CA TYR A 7 34.76 -18.79 -15.89
C TYR A 7 34.69 -18.08 -14.54
N GLU A 8 33.52 -17.67 -14.13
CA GLU A 8 33.21 -16.98 -12.88
C GLU A 8 33.55 -17.78 -11.62
N ILE A 9 33.55 -19.11 -11.71
CA ILE A 9 33.92 -19.99 -10.61
C ILE A 9 35.41 -20.36 -10.68
N ARG A 10 35.93 -20.55 -11.87
CA ARG A 10 37.32 -21.06 -12.08
C ARG A 10 38.37 -20.00 -11.84
N GLU A 11 38.12 -18.75 -12.27
CA GLU A 11 39.09 -17.68 -12.29
C GLU A 11 39.06 -16.82 -11.02
N THR A 12 38.10 -16.98 -10.14
CA THR A 12 38.02 -16.26 -8.87
C THR A 12 39.04 -16.81 -7.86
N LYS A 13 39.68 -15.92 -7.09
CA LYS A 13 40.56 -16.27 -5.98
C LYS A 13 39.88 -16.44 -4.64
N VAL A 14 38.57 -16.32 -4.63
CA VAL A 14 37.65 -16.47 -3.45
C VAL A 14 36.67 -17.56 -3.72
N PRO A 15 36.07 -18.16 -2.68
CA PRO A 15 34.95 -19.10 -2.86
C PRO A 15 33.82 -18.43 -3.64
N ALA A 16 33.37 -19.09 -4.69
CA ALA A 16 32.33 -18.59 -5.57
C ALA A 16 31.32 -19.70 -5.86
N MET A 17 30.07 -19.32 -6.09
CA MET A 17 29.01 -20.22 -6.55
C MET A 17 28.08 -19.47 -7.49
N ILE A 18 27.47 -20.21 -8.39
CA ILE A 18 26.35 -19.73 -9.22
C ILE A 18 25.09 -20.34 -8.67
N ILE A 19 24.05 -19.54 -8.49
CA ILE A 19 22.73 -19.98 -8.06
C ILE A 19 21.81 -19.86 -9.28
N GLU A 20 21.41 -21.00 -9.84
CA GLU A 20 20.42 -21.09 -10.91
C GLU A 20 19.08 -21.46 -10.28
N LEU A 21 18.12 -20.54 -10.26
CA LEU A 21 16.89 -20.72 -9.49
C LEU A 21 15.68 -21.06 -10.34
N LEU A 22 15.39 -20.28 -11.35
CA LEU A 22 14.15 -20.31 -12.11
C LEU A 22 14.46 -20.28 -13.60
N SER A 23 13.51 -20.72 -14.41
CA SER A 23 13.55 -20.56 -15.86
C SER A 23 12.54 -19.50 -16.30
N HIS A 24 13.01 -18.47 -17.00
CA HIS A 24 12.15 -17.47 -17.62
C HIS A 24 11.20 -18.07 -18.69
N GLN A 25 11.48 -19.28 -19.15
CA GLN A 25 10.64 -20.03 -20.09
C GLN A 25 9.54 -20.84 -19.39
N ASN A 26 9.52 -20.91 -18.08
CA ASN A 26 8.53 -21.64 -17.31
C ASN A 26 7.56 -20.67 -16.63
N PHE A 27 6.29 -20.75 -17.00
CA PHE A 27 5.26 -19.87 -16.46
C PHE A 27 5.14 -19.96 -14.93
N THR A 28 5.17 -21.17 -14.37
CA THR A 28 5.12 -21.38 -12.93
C THR A 28 6.31 -20.73 -12.23
N ASP A 29 7.52 -20.88 -12.78
CA ASP A 29 8.73 -20.24 -12.25
C ASP A 29 8.62 -18.72 -12.30
N MET A 30 8.07 -18.17 -13.39
CA MET A 30 7.93 -16.73 -13.54
C MET A 30 6.86 -16.10 -12.65
N LYS A 31 5.81 -16.85 -12.23
CA LYS A 31 4.90 -16.41 -11.17
C LYS A 31 5.65 -16.06 -9.87
N TYR A 32 6.71 -16.82 -9.55
CA TYR A 32 7.60 -16.51 -8.43
C TYR A 32 8.68 -15.50 -8.80
N GLY A 33 9.30 -15.63 -9.98
CA GLY A 33 10.40 -14.78 -10.42
C GLY A 33 10.03 -13.30 -10.52
N LEU A 34 8.77 -12.99 -10.81
CA LEU A 34 8.23 -11.63 -10.85
C LEU A 34 7.69 -11.15 -9.50
N ASP A 35 7.57 -12.02 -8.49
CA ASP A 35 7.11 -11.63 -7.15
C ASP A 35 8.25 -11.00 -6.34
N PRO A 36 8.17 -9.69 -5.99
CA PRO A 36 9.21 -9.03 -5.19
C PRO A 36 9.42 -9.69 -3.82
N ALA A 37 8.37 -10.22 -3.19
CA ALA A 37 8.47 -10.90 -1.91
C ALA A 37 9.26 -12.22 -2.02
N PHE A 38 9.09 -12.96 -3.11
CA PHE A 38 9.90 -14.15 -3.37
C PHE A 38 11.35 -13.78 -3.61
N ARG A 39 11.62 -12.75 -4.45
CA ARG A 39 12.99 -12.27 -4.72
C ARG A 39 13.70 -11.86 -3.44
N PHE A 40 13.03 -11.13 -2.54
CA PHE A 40 13.57 -10.79 -1.22
C PHE A 40 13.90 -12.03 -0.38
N ASN A 41 13.00 -13.01 -0.31
CA ASN A 41 13.21 -14.23 0.47
C ASN A 41 14.40 -15.04 -0.04
N VAL A 42 14.55 -15.16 -1.35
CA VAL A 42 15.70 -15.85 -1.96
C VAL A 42 17.00 -15.12 -1.68
N ALA A 43 17.04 -13.80 -1.87
CA ALA A 43 18.22 -12.99 -1.57
C ALA A 43 18.62 -13.10 -0.10
N ARG A 44 17.64 -13.05 0.82
CA ARG A 44 17.87 -13.22 2.26
C ARG A 44 18.36 -14.63 2.61
N ALA A 45 17.86 -15.67 1.95
CA ALA A 45 18.32 -17.03 2.14
C ALA A 45 19.78 -17.22 1.69
N ALA A 46 20.14 -16.66 0.52
CA ALA A 46 21.52 -16.64 0.02
C ALA A 46 22.44 -15.89 0.97
N TYR A 47 22.05 -14.71 1.43
CA TYR A 47 22.79 -13.91 2.42
C TYR A 47 23.05 -14.71 3.72
N LYS A 48 22.02 -15.34 4.29
CA LYS A 48 22.18 -16.21 5.47
C LYS A 48 23.15 -17.39 5.19
N GLY A 49 23.07 -17.98 4.00
CA GLY A 49 23.99 -19.04 3.56
C GLY A 49 25.45 -18.60 3.54
N VAL A 50 25.71 -17.40 3.00
CA VAL A 50 27.05 -16.79 2.96
C VAL A 50 27.56 -16.53 4.38
N LEU A 51 26.76 -15.93 5.26
CA LEU A 51 27.15 -15.68 6.65
C LEU A 51 27.52 -16.96 7.39
N ARG A 52 26.71 -18.01 7.25
CA ARG A 52 26.99 -19.33 7.87
C ARG A 52 28.24 -19.97 7.32
N PHE A 53 28.49 -19.86 6.03
CA PHE A 53 29.73 -20.34 5.41
C PHE A 53 30.96 -19.61 5.97
N LEU A 54 30.94 -18.28 6.03
CA LEU A 54 32.03 -17.46 6.56
C LEU A 54 32.28 -17.75 8.04
N ALA A 55 31.23 -17.84 8.85
CA ALA A 55 31.34 -18.16 10.27
C ALA A 55 32.04 -19.50 10.50
N ARG A 56 31.66 -20.55 9.74
CA ARG A 56 32.32 -21.84 9.79
C ARG A 56 33.76 -21.79 9.30
N ARG A 57 34.03 -21.08 8.21
CA ARG A 57 35.36 -20.99 7.59
C ARG A 57 36.37 -20.31 8.49
N TYR A 58 35.96 -19.26 9.19
CA TYR A 58 36.81 -18.42 10.00
C TYR A 58 36.64 -18.66 11.52
N ASN A 59 35.83 -19.60 11.91
CA ASN A 59 35.48 -19.90 13.30
C ASN A 59 35.04 -18.65 14.07
N THR A 60 34.11 -17.89 13.49
CA THR A 60 33.56 -16.66 14.06
C THR A 60 32.06 -16.80 14.34
N GLN A 61 31.54 -15.94 15.19
CA GLN A 61 30.09 -15.78 15.34
C GLN A 61 29.54 -14.95 14.19
N TYR A 62 28.24 -15.09 13.92
CA TYR A 62 27.52 -14.23 12.99
C TYR A 62 26.19 -13.79 13.59
N ALA A 63 25.70 -12.64 13.15
CA ALA A 63 24.33 -12.23 13.37
C ALA A 63 23.74 -11.83 12.01
N VAL A 64 22.46 -12.14 11.83
CA VAL A 64 21.70 -11.70 10.65
C VAL A 64 21.05 -10.37 10.98
N GLN A 65 21.11 -9.42 10.08
CA GLN A 65 20.40 -8.13 10.24
C GLN A 65 18.90 -8.34 10.48
N PRO A 66 18.23 -7.51 11.29
CA PRO A 66 16.81 -7.61 11.56
C PRO A 66 15.94 -7.43 10.31
N LEU A 67 14.69 -7.83 10.40
CA LEU A 67 13.65 -7.43 9.45
C LEU A 67 13.16 -6.00 9.77
N PRO A 68 12.57 -5.27 8.81
CA PRO A 68 11.92 -3.99 9.06
C PRO A 68 10.87 -4.11 10.17
N VAL A 69 10.69 -3.05 10.95
CA VAL A 69 9.67 -3.01 11.99
C VAL A 69 8.26 -3.03 11.38
N ARG A 70 7.28 -3.39 12.19
CA ARG A 70 5.85 -3.40 11.86
C ARG A 70 5.04 -2.60 12.87
N ARG A 71 3.76 -2.38 12.61
CA ARG A 71 2.84 -1.62 13.48
C ARG A 71 3.38 -0.24 13.80
N PHE A 72 4.01 0.40 12.83
CA PHE A 72 4.49 1.75 13.03
C PHE A 72 3.31 2.71 13.11
N GLY A 73 3.33 3.62 14.10
CA GLY A 73 2.31 4.62 14.32
C GLY A 73 2.84 5.87 14.97
N ILE A 74 2.24 7.01 14.66
CA ILE A 74 2.51 8.33 15.23
C ILE A 74 1.24 8.80 15.93
N HIS A 75 1.32 9.01 17.24
CA HIS A 75 0.18 9.39 18.07
C HIS A 75 0.41 10.74 18.74
N ALA A 76 -0.60 11.61 18.71
CA ALA A 76 -0.52 12.89 19.40
C ALA A 76 -0.76 12.71 20.91
N LEU A 77 0.13 13.30 21.70
CA LEU A 77 0.03 13.37 23.16
C LEU A 77 -0.57 14.70 23.65
N GLY A 78 -0.86 15.61 22.70
CA GLY A 78 -1.29 16.98 22.97
C GLY A 78 -0.14 17.94 23.20
N LYS A 79 -0.42 19.24 23.11
CA LYS A 79 0.58 20.31 23.29
C LYS A 79 1.81 20.14 22.37
N SER A 80 1.56 19.82 21.11
CA SER A 80 2.59 19.61 20.08
C SER A 80 3.63 18.53 20.44
N ARG A 81 3.26 17.56 21.27
CA ARG A 81 4.04 16.37 21.59
C ARG A 81 3.47 15.16 20.91
N TYR A 82 4.34 14.28 20.43
CA TYR A 82 3.99 13.09 19.67
C TYR A 82 4.79 11.89 20.17
N SER A 83 4.21 10.71 20.05
CA SER A 83 4.86 9.43 20.31
C SER A 83 4.91 8.63 19.02
N LEU A 84 6.08 8.20 18.62
CA LEU A 84 6.32 7.17 17.60
C LEU A 84 6.38 5.83 18.33
N SER A 85 5.66 4.84 17.83
CA SER A 85 5.68 3.47 18.37
C SER A 85 5.69 2.45 17.26
N TRP A 86 6.33 1.31 17.47
CA TRP A 86 6.44 0.23 16.50
C TRP A 86 6.60 -1.12 17.21
N ALA A 87 6.62 -2.20 16.43
CA ALA A 87 6.93 -3.53 16.94
C ALA A 87 8.05 -4.16 16.12
N PRO A 88 8.96 -4.92 16.74
CA PRO A 88 9.95 -5.70 16.01
C PRO A 88 9.27 -6.79 15.17
N THR A 89 9.86 -7.13 14.03
CA THR A 89 9.42 -8.24 13.20
C THR A 89 10.31 -9.45 13.48
N PRO A 90 9.77 -10.53 14.04
CA PRO A 90 10.56 -11.75 14.28
C PRO A 90 10.88 -12.46 12.96
N ASP A 91 12.10 -13.01 12.84
CA ASP A 91 12.44 -13.97 11.79
C ASP A 91 12.41 -15.39 12.42
N PRO A 92 11.34 -16.19 12.18
CA PRO A 92 11.18 -17.49 12.85
C PRO A 92 12.24 -18.51 12.44
N LEU A 93 12.93 -18.27 11.32
CA LEU A 93 13.98 -19.14 10.79
C LEU A 93 15.39 -18.68 11.16
N GLU A 94 15.52 -17.55 11.89
CA GLU A 94 16.82 -16.96 12.20
C GLU A 94 16.80 -16.21 13.55
N PRO A 95 17.03 -16.92 14.66
CA PRO A 95 16.99 -16.29 15.98
C PRO A 95 18.01 -15.17 16.19
N SER A 96 19.13 -15.17 15.42
CA SER A 96 20.14 -14.12 15.53
C SER A 96 19.68 -12.76 14.96
N ALA A 97 18.56 -12.74 14.23
CA ALA A 97 18.02 -11.54 13.58
C ALA A 97 17.15 -10.65 14.49
N PHE A 98 17.23 -10.81 15.82
CA PHE A 98 16.48 -9.95 16.74
C PHE A 98 17.06 -8.53 16.77
N SER A 99 16.17 -7.55 16.93
CA SER A 99 16.55 -6.12 17.03
C SER A 99 17.11 -5.83 18.41
N LYS A 100 18.27 -5.15 18.48
CA LYS A 100 18.91 -4.68 19.71
C LYS A 100 18.66 -3.19 19.95
N TYR A 101 18.54 -2.43 18.87
CA TYR A 101 18.29 -1.00 18.89
C TYR A 101 17.54 -0.57 17.63
N TYR A 102 17.10 0.67 17.61
CA TYR A 102 16.40 1.26 16.48
C TYR A 102 16.98 2.64 16.19
N ILE A 103 17.07 2.99 14.90
CA ILE A 103 17.40 4.33 14.43
C ILE A 103 16.12 4.99 13.96
N VAL A 104 15.80 6.13 14.57
CA VAL A 104 14.70 6.99 14.13
C VAL A 104 15.26 7.98 13.13
N GLN A 105 14.72 7.98 11.92
CA GLN A 105 15.07 8.92 10.88
C GLN A 105 13.92 9.90 10.63
N GLU A 106 14.27 11.17 10.43
CA GLU A 106 13.36 12.25 10.10
C GLU A 106 13.68 12.86 8.75
N ARG A 107 12.64 13.21 8.01
CA ARG A 107 12.68 14.05 6.84
C ARG A 107 11.70 15.21 7.02
N ILE A 108 12.16 16.44 6.86
CA ILE A 108 11.30 17.64 6.91
C ILE A 108 10.98 18.04 5.48
N GLU A 109 9.68 18.19 5.18
CA GLU A 109 9.15 18.44 3.83
C GLU A 109 9.66 17.38 2.83
N GLY A 110 10.00 17.76 1.61
CA GLY A 110 10.59 16.89 0.58
C GLY A 110 12.12 16.71 0.68
N GLY A 111 12.74 16.98 1.82
CA GLY A 111 14.18 16.87 2.01
C GLY A 111 14.72 15.45 2.09
N ALA A 112 15.96 15.30 2.54
CA ALA A 112 16.57 14.00 2.80
C ALA A 112 16.30 13.50 4.23
N PHE A 113 16.27 12.19 4.41
CA PHE A 113 16.23 11.56 5.74
C PHE A 113 17.56 11.74 6.48
N ARG A 114 17.48 12.00 7.77
CA ARG A 114 18.62 12.08 8.70
C ARG A 114 18.30 11.34 9.99
N ASP A 115 19.32 10.78 10.63
CA ASP A 115 19.18 10.16 11.94
C ASP A 115 18.95 11.24 13.00
N ILE A 116 17.91 11.08 13.81
CA ILE A 116 17.59 12.00 14.91
C ILE A 116 17.72 11.34 16.28
N ALA A 117 17.60 10.01 16.36
CA ALA A 117 17.76 9.26 17.59
C ALA A 117 18.19 7.82 17.34
N VAL A 118 18.90 7.24 18.33
CA VAL A 118 19.13 5.80 18.48
C VAL A 118 18.53 5.40 19.82
N VAL A 119 17.59 4.45 19.80
CA VAL A 119 16.85 4.00 20.97
C VAL A 119 16.84 2.48 21.08
N ASN A 120 16.74 1.96 22.31
CA ASN A 120 16.66 0.50 22.53
C ASN A 120 15.21 0.02 22.63
N GLU A 121 14.31 0.90 23.08
CA GLU A 121 12.88 0.59 23.17
C GLU A 121 12.16 0.89 21.85
N PRO A 122 11.07 0.15 21.53
CA PRO A 122 10.33 0.34 20.30
C PRO A 122 9.37 1.55 20.37
N ALA A 123 9.85 2.68 20.92
CA ALA A 123 9.13 3.93 21.02
C ALA A 123 10.08 5.12 21.08
N TYR A 124 9.59 6.28 20.64
CA TYR A 124 10.31 7.55 20.71
C TYR A 124 9.33 8.71 20.85
N GLU A 125 9.51 9.57 21.84
CA GLU A 125 8.71 10.79 22.01
C GLU A 125 9.47 12.01 21.49
N LEU A 126 8.74 12.93 20.85
CA LEU A 126 9.27 14.18 20.33
C LEU A 126 8.27 15.32 20.44
N ALA A 127 8.76 16.54 20.27
CA ALA A 127 7.94 17.73 20.12
C ALA A 127 8.17 18.34 18.73
N VAL A 128 7.10 18.75 18.07
CA VAL A 128 7.15 19.45 16.78
C VAL A 128 6.58 20.86 17.01
N ALA A 129 7.44 21.87 16.83
CA ALA A 129 7.10 23.26 17.14
C ALA A 129 6.78 24.12 15.91
N ASP A 130 6.72 23.51 14.72
CA ASP A 130 6.43 24.20 13.47
C ASP A 130 5.32 23.50 12.68
N GLU A 131 4.83 24.16 11.63
CA GLU A 131 3.71 23.69 10.81
C GLU A 131 4.16 22.93 9.54
N ARG A 132 5.43 22.55 9.43
CA ARG A 132 5.94 21.74 8.31
C ARG A 132 5.50 20.28 8.44
N ILE A 133 5.59 19.56 7.34
CA ILE A 133 5.40 18.12 7.36
C ILE A 133 6.70 17.44 7.79
N HIS A 134 6.62 16.68 8.87
CA HIS A 134 7.70 15.85 9.38
C HIS A 134 7.41 14.39 9.07
N SER A 135 8.26 13.75 8.27
CA SER A 135 8.15 12.34 7.91
C SER A 135 9.18 11.52 8.66
N TYR A 136 8.78 10.35 9.12
CA TYR A 136 9.62 9.44 9.91
C TYR A 136 9.65 8.05 9.32
N ARG A 137 10.78 7.37 9.49
CA ARG A 137 10.94 5.94 9.26
C ARG A 137 11.90 5.34 10.28
N ILE A 138 11.77 4.05 10.51
CA ILE A 138 12.51 3.34 11.54
C ILE A 138 13.38 2.26 10.89
N LEU A 139 14.65 2.17 11.32
CA LEU A 139 15.51 1.06 11.00
C LEU A 139 15.79 0.26 12.28
N ALA A 140 15.61 -1.04 12.22
CA ALA A 140 16.00 -1.94 13.29
C ALA A 140 17.46 -2.35 13.11
N GLY A 141 18.23 -2.44 14.19
CA GLY A 141 19.65 -2.76 14.16
C GLY A 141 20.06 -3.83 15.16
N ASN A 142 21.13 -4.57 14.81
CA ASN A 142 21.87 -5.47 15.68
C ASN A 142 23.32 -5.58 15.21
N ASP A 143 24.08 -6.53 15.76
CA ASP A 143 25.50 -6.74 15.37
C ASP A 143 25.68 -7.20 13.91
N GLY A 144 24.62 -7.68 13.26
CA GLY A 144 24.61 -8.08 11.86
C GLY A 144 24.33 -6.92 10.87
N GLY A 145 23.95 -5.75 11.39
CA GLY A 145 23.66 -4.56 10.59
C GLY A 145 22.26 -4.00 10.78
N LEU A 146 21.85 -3.13 9.85
CA LEU A 146 20.55 -2.48 9.85
C LEU A 146 19.55 -3.19 8.92
N SER A 147 18.29 -3.19 9.30
CA SER A 147 17.19 -3.60 8.42
C SER A 147 17.02 -2.63 7.25
N PHE A 148 16.23 -3.01 6.23
CA PHE A 148 15.58 -2.01 5.40
C PHE A 148 14.69 -1.10 6.28
N PRO A 149 14.41 0.15 5.85
CA PRO A 149 13.54 1.04 6.60
C PRO A 149 12.10 0.51 6.64
N SER A 150 11.36 0.97 7.65
CA SER A 150 9.89 0.84 7.67
C SER A 150 9.24 1.64 6.54
N GLU A 151 7.93 1.53 6.41
CA GLU A 151 7.14 2.53 5.71
C GLU A 151 7.40 3.93 6.25
N VAL A 152 7.14 4.95 5.43
CA VAL A 152 7.27 6.35 5.82
C VAL A 152 5.93 6.86 6.31
N LEU A 153 5.88 7.23 7.58
CA LEU A 153 4.76 7.92 8.18
C LEU A 153 5.10 9.39 8.41
N ALA A 154 4.08 10.23 8.51
CA ALA A 154 4.28 11.66 8.67
C ALA A 154 3.28 12.27 9.66
N LEU A 155 3.62 13.44 10.17
CA LEU A 155 2.74 14.30 10.95
C LEU A 155 2.87 15.76 10.51
N ARG A 156 1.83 16.52 10.79
CA ARG A 156 1.84 17.98 10.76
C ARG A 156 1.06 18.53 11.95
N ASP A 157 1.69 19.37 12.74
CA ASP A 157 0.97 20.23 13.69
C ASP A 157 0.54 21.52 12.99
N ASN A 158 -0.73 21.86 13.06
CA ASN A 158 -1.26 23.12 12.50
C ASN A 158 -1.38 24.23 13.58
N GLY A 159 -0.62 24.12 14.65
CA GLY A 159 -0.66 25.04 15.78
C GLY A 159 -1.76 24.75 16.81
N SER A 160 -2.67 23.81 16.55
CA SER A 160 -3.73 23.43 17.50
C SER A 160 -3.27 22.42 18.54
N GLY A 161 -2.19 21.68 18.28
CA GLY A 161 -1.73 20.56 19.09
C GLY A 161 -2.69 19.36 19.10
N ILE A 162 -3.75 19.39 18.27
CA ILE A 162 -4.74 18.33 18.15
C ILE A 162 -4.93 18.03 16.65
N PRO A 163 -4.53 16.86 16.17
CA PRO A 163 -4.71 16.50 14.77
C PRO A 163 -6.18 16.33 14.42
N GLN A 164 -6.56 16.74 13.22
CA GLN A 164 -7.90 16.56 12.69
C GLN A 164 -8.05 15.30 11.86
N VAL A 165 -6.93 14.78 11.36
CA VAL A 165 -6.91 13.61 10.50
C VAL A 165 -5.89 12.58 11.02
N ASN A 166 -6.26 11.32 10.97
CA ASN A 166 -5.35 10.19 11.07
C ASN A 166 -5.21 9.55 9.67
N ILE A 167 -4.04 9.65 9.06
CA ILE A 167 -3.77 9.01 7.79
C ILE A 167 -3.35 7.56 8.08
N VAL A 168 -4.14 6.61 7.61
CA VAL A 168 -3.87 5.17 7.78
C VAL A 168 -3.30 4.60 6.49
N ASN A 169 -2.02 4.19 6.52
CA ASN A 169 -1.40 3.56 5.37
C ASN A 169 -1.77 2.07 5.32
N GLY A 170 -2.66 1.71 4.40
CA GLY A 170 -3.10 0.35 4.12
C GLY A 170 -2.52 -0.22 2.82
N PHE A 171 -1.74 0.56 2.07
CA PHE A 171 -1.11 0.09 0.84
C PHE A 171 0.23 -0.61 1.14
N THR A 172 0.15 -1.90 1.43
CA THR A 172 1.30 -2.76 1.76
C THR A 172 1.67 -3.73 0.64
N ARG A 173 0.85 -3.83 -0.41
CA ARG A 173 1.03 -4.81 -1.48
C ARG A 173 2.30 -4.54 -2.26
N ILE A 174 3.11 -5.60 -2.39
CA ILE A 174 4.16 -5.80 -3.39
C ILE A 174 3.93 -7.17 -4.01
N SER A 175 3.79 -7.26 -5.34
CA SER A 175 3.37 -8.52 -5.96
C SER A 175 3.74 -8.60 -7.43
N ALA A 176 3.82 -9.83 -7.94
CA ALA A 176 3.83 -10.11 -9.36
C ALA A 176 2.58 -9.55 -10.07
N PRO A 177 2.62 -9.43 -11.41
CA PRO A 177 1.45 -9.15 -12.23
C PRO A 177 0.38 -10.23 -12.08
N ASP A 178 -0.88 -9.86 -12.37
CA ASP A 178 -1.98 -10.81 -12.49
C ASP A 178 -1.75 -11.81 -13.61
N THR A 179 -2.33 -13.01 -13.48
CA THR A 179 -2.08 -14.12 -14.39
C THR A 179 -3.38 -14.65 -15.01
N PHE A 180 -3.26 -15.22 -16.20
CA PHE A 180 -4.34 -15.97 -16.82
C PHE A 180 -3.86 -17.33 -17.33
N GLU A 181 -4.78 -18.29 -17.39
CA GLU A 181 -4.55 -19.62 -17.95
C GLU A 181 -5.78 -20.03 -18.76
N GLU A 182 -5.64 -20.16 -20.08
CA GLU A 182 -6.71 -20.51 -21.01
C GLU A 182 -6.26 -21.66 -21.93
N GLY A 183 -6.69 -22.87 -21.61
CA GLY A 183 -6.33 -24.08 -22.39
C GLY A 183 -4.84 -24.37 -22.32
N ASP A 184 -4.16 -24.27 -23.47
CA ASP A 184 -2.70 -24.44 -23.62
C ASP A 184 -1.93 -23.12 -23.55
N PHE A 185 -2.65 -21.99 -23.42
CA PHE A 185 -2.09 -20.65 -23.37
C PHE A 185 -2.18 -20.06 -21.96
N SER A 186 -1.09 -19.49 -21.47
CA SER A 186 -0.99 -18.85 -20.17
C SER A 186 -0.13 -17.60 -20.27
N GLY A 187 -0.24 -16.71 -19.28
CA GLY A 187 0.58 -15.51 -19.27
C GLY A 187 0.25 -14.55 -18.14
N PHE A 188 0.76 -13.32 -18.27
CA PHE A 188 0.55 -12.22 -17.32
C PHE A 188 -0.35 -11.15 -17.92
N ASN A 189 -1.36 -10.73 -17.17
CA ASN A 189 -2.35 -9.74 -17.61
C ASN A 189 -1.99 -8.34 -17.15
N TYR A 190 -0.96 -7.77 -17.73
CA TYR A 190 -0.49 -6.42 -17.39
C TYR A 190 -1.53 -5.32 -17.63
N SER A 191 -2.48 -5.54 -18.50
CA SER A 191 -3.55 -4.58 -18.80
C SER A 191 -4.64 -4.55 -17.73
N SER A 192 -4.73 -5.60 -16.93
CA SER A 192 -5.63 -5.70 -15.78
C SER A 192 -4.94 -5.31 -14.50
N ASP A 193 -3.75 -5.86 -14.27
CA ASP A 193 -2.95 -5.57 -13.10
C ASP A 193 -1.47 -5.91 -13.36
N ALA A 194 -0.66 -4.90 -13.57
CA ALA A 194 0.78 -5.06 -13.82
C ALA A 194 1.59 -5.47 -12.57
N GLY A 195 0.91 -5.80 -11.48
CA GLY A 195 1.55 -6.02 -10.19
C GLY A 195 1.97 -4.73 -9.51
N VAL A 196 2.73 -4.87 -8.45
CA VAL A 196 3.26 -3.74 -7.69
C VAL A 196 4.71 -4.03 -7.33
N PRO A 197 5.68 -3.44 -8.02
CA PRO A 197 7.09 -3.51 -7.62
C PRO A 197 7.33 -2.92 -6.23
N ASP A 198 8.39 -3.36 -5.55
CA ASP A 198 8.88 -2.71 -4.34
C ASP A 198 9.70 -1.46 -4.72
N VAL A 199 9.27 -0.30 -4.27
CA VAL A 199 9.79 1.04 -4.59
C VAL A 199 9.73 1.35 -6.10
N ALA A 200 10.52 0.69 -6.91
CA ALA A 200 10.54 0.78 -8.37
C ALA A 200 11.21 -0.47 -8.96
N ASP A 201 10.86 -0.82 -10.17
CA ASP A 201 11.53 -1.89 -10.91
C ASP A 201 11.71 -1.49 -12.38
N ILE A 202 12.68 -2.11 -13.03
CA ILE A 202 12.79 -2.08 -14.49
C ILE A 202 11.98 -3.27 -14.99
N ILE A 203 10.98 -3.02 -15.81
CA ILE A 203 10.27 -4.11 -16.50
C ILE A 203 11.23 -4.71 -17.50
N SER A 204 11.96 -5.73 -17.06
CA SER A 204 13.06 -6.34 -17.82
C SER A 204 12.62 -7.42 -18.78
N THR A 205 11.37 -7.82 -18.78
CA THR A 205 10.94 -9.00 -19.52
C THR A 205 9.82 -8.75 -20.50
N GLY A 206 9.42 -7.49 -20.70
CA GLY A 206 8.28 -7.22 -21.47
C GLY A 206 7.01 -7.81 -20.92
N VAL A 207 6.03 -7.59 -21.69
CA VAL A 207 4.76 -8.28 -21.48
C VAL A 207 4.96 -9.74 -21.91
N GLN A 208 5.49 -10.59 -21.04
CA GLN A 208 5.51 -12.02 -21.26
C GLN A 208 4.10 -12.58 -21.08
N THR A 209 3.35 -12.55 -22.14
CA THR A 209 1.97 -13.04 -22.17
C THR A 209 1.83 -14.36 -22.92
N ASP A 210 2.93 -14.95 -23.38
CA ASP A 210 2.89 -16.06 -24.34
C ASP A 210 3.64 -17.29 -23.82
N TYR A 211 2.98 -18.05 -22.95
CA TYR A 211 3.46 -19.35 -22.46
C TYR A 211 2.58 -20.46 -23.01
N ARG A 212 2.99 -21.05 -24.16
CA ARG A 212 2.24 -22.14 -24.79
C ARG A 212 2.86 -23.48 -24.44
N ARG A 213 2.05 -24.43 -23.97
CA ARG A 213 2.52 -25.75 -23.56
C ARG A 213 3.19 -26.53 -24.69
N GLN A 214 2.79 -26.28 -25.94
CA GLN A 214 3.26 -27.04 -27.15
C GLN A 214 4.24 -26.22 -27.99
N SER A 215 4.78 -25.11 -27.50
CA SER A 215 5.79 -24.36 -28.23
C SER A 215 7.14 -25.04 -28.16
N ASP A 216 7.80 -25.21 -29.31
CA ASP A 216 9.14 -25.74 -29.37
C ASP A 216 10.17 -24.73 -28.86
N TYR A 217 11.15 -25.22 -28.11
CA TYR A 217 12.32 -24.44 -27.77
C TYR A 217 13.19 -24.26 -29.02
N ILE A 218 13.53 -23.05 -29.36
CA ILE A 218 14.37 -22.72 -30.49
C ILE A 218 15.79 -22.38 -30.03
N ASN A 219 15.91 -21.36 -29.20
CA ASN A 219 17.16 -20.93 -28.56
C ASN A 219 16.88 -19.87 -27.46
N ASP A 220 17.91 -19.40 -26.79
CA ASP A 220 17.76 -18.43 -25.69
C ASP A 220 17.27 -17.06 -26.16
N ASP A 221 17.51 -16.68 -27.43
CA ASP A 221 17.05 -15.40 -28.01
C ASP A 221 15.60 -15.48 -28.54
N ALA A 222 15.18 -16.68 -28.92
CA ALA A 222 13.82 -16.96 -29.42
C ALA A 222 13.29 -18.26 -28.82
N PRO A 223 13.15 -18.35 -27.51
CA PRO A 223 12.66 -19.53 -26.85
C PRO A 223 11.19 -19.72 -27.20
N GLY A 224 10.85 -20.81 -27.89
CA GLY A 224 9.50 -21.11 -28.26
C GLY A 224 8.58 -21.21 -27.06
N TYR A 225 9.03 -21.74 -25.97
CA TYR A 225 8.26 -22.04 -24.77
C TYR A 225 8.08 -20.81 -23.85
N GLY A 226 7.23 -19.86 -24.24
CA GLY A 226 6.88 -18.74 -23.38
C GLY A 226 7.90 -17.64 -23.32
N ALA A 227 8.62 -17.44 -24.39
CA ALA A 227 9.51 -16.30 -24.46
C ALA A 227 8.76 -15.03 -24.82
N SER A 228 8.97 -14.04 -24.05
CA SER A 228 8.65 -12.68 -24.43
C SER A 228 9.57 -12.23 -25.56
N ARG A 229 8.97 -11.64 -26.58
CA ARG A 229 9.68 -10.91 -27.63
C ARG A 229 9.66 -9.40 -27.37
N GLY A 230 9.43 -8.96 -26.14
CA GLY A 230 9.33 -7.56 -25.80
C GLY A 230 10.69 -6.89 -25.62
N ASN A 231 10.91 -5.77 -26.27
CA ASN A 231 12.00 -4.83 -25.98
C ASN A 231 11.66 -4.01 -24.72
N VAL A 232 12.00 -4.48 -23.56
CA VAL A 232 11.34 -4.10 -22.33
C VAL A 232 12.21 -3.42 -21.33
N GLU A 233 13.48 -3.50 -21.48
CA GLU A 233 14.46 -3.00 -20.52
C GLU A 233 14.58 -1.46 -20.50
N LYS A 234 13.55 -0.75 -20.95
CA LYS A 234 13.65 0.70 -21.17
C LYS A 234 12.81 1.55 -20.21
N THR A 235 11.94 0.96 -19.42
CA THR A 235 11.00 1.76 -18.60
C THR A 235 11.15 1.44 -17.13
N ILE A 236 11.64 2.41 -16.36
CA ILE A 236 11.54 2.38 -14.91
C ILE A 236 10.08 2.58 -14.55
N THR A 237 9.53 1.66 -13.77
CA THR A 237 8.16 1.69 -13.29
C THR A 237 8.17 1.93 -11.79
N ALA A 238 7.51 2.99 -11.35
CA ALA A 238 7.26 3.18 -9.93
C ALA A 238 6.29 2.11 -9.41
N GLY A 239 6.58 1.61 -8.22
CA GLY A 239 5.75 0.67 -7.49
C GLY A 239 5.23 1.25 -6.18
N ASN A 240 5.21 0.43 -5.13
CA ASN A 240 4.91 0.90 -3.79
C ASN A 240 6.16 1.54 -3.18
N THR A 241 6.20 2.86 -3.13
CA THR A 241 7.31 3.62 -2.52
C THR A 241 7.25 3.63 -0.99
N HIS A 242 6.16 3.14 -0.39
CA HIS A 242 5.88 3.17 1.04
C HIS A 242 5.88 4.58 1.65
N ASP A 243 5.69 5.64 0.83
CA ASP A 243 5.79 7.06 1.22
C ASP A 243 4.60 7.90 0.70
N PHE A 244 3.42 7.31 0.59
CA PHE A 244 2.24 8.01 0.07
C PHE A 244 1.58 8.93 1.10
N VAL A 245 1.83 8.71 2.39
CA VAL A 245 1.34 9.56 3.49
C VAL A 245 1.74 11.02 3.28
N TYR A 246 2.94 11.29 2.75
CA TYR A 246 3.37 12.65 2.46
C TYR A 246 2.48 13.36 1.43
N LEU A 247 2.06 12.67 0.36
CA LEU A 247 1.21 13.26 -0.69
C LEU A 247 -0.19 13.62 -0.17
N HIS A 248 -0.79 12.75 0.64
CA HIS A 248 -2.06 13.02 1.33
C HIS A 248 -1.90 14.15 2.34
N GLY A 249 -0.84 14.11 3.14
CA GLY A 249 -0.50 15.14 4.11
C GLY A 249 -0.26 16.52 3.51
N ASP A 250 0.37 16.60 2.33
CA ASP A 250 0.58 17.86 1.62
C ASP A 250 -0.74 18.48 1.16
N ALA A 251 -1.69 17.66 0.68
CA ALA A 251 -3.02 18.11 0.33
C ALA A 251 -3.84 18.55 1.57
N LEU A 252 -3.73 17.83 2.69
CA LEU A 252 -4.33 18.24 3.98
C LEU A 252 -3.73 19.55 4.50
N ARG A 253 -2.41 19.72 4.41
CA ARG A 253 -1.72 20.97 4.74
C ARG A 253 -2.26 22.14 3.92
N ALA A 254 -2.41 21.96 2.61
CA ALA A 254 -2.96 22.97 1.72
C ALA A 254 -4.41 23.35 2.09
N ALA A 255 -5.16 22.42 2.67
CA ALA A 255 -6.50 22.65 3.20
C ALA A 255 -6.51 23.15 4.67
N GLY A 256 -5.34 23.32 5.31
CA GLY A 256 -5.20 23.89 6.65
C GLY A 256 -5.30 22.90 7.81
N TYR A 257 -5.32 21.59 7.55
CA TYR A 257 -5.50 20.56 8.57
C TYR A 257 -4.17 20.03 9.11
N GLY A 258 -4.16 19.73 10.43
CA GLY A 258 -3.11 18.95 11.08
C GLY A 258 -3.44 17.46 11.02
N PHE A 259 -2.41 16.62 10.99
CA PHE A 259 -2.58 15.19 10.91
C PHE A 259 -1.48 14.41 11.64
N VAL A 260 -1.81 13.19 12.00
CA VAL A 260 -0.88 12.11 12.36
C VAL A 260 -1.08 10.95 11.40
N SER A 261 -0.24 9.92 11.48
CA SER A 261 -0.40 8.75 10.62
C SER A 261 0.04 7.46 11.31
N GLU A 262 -0.51 6.35 10.83
CA GLU A 262 -0.13 5.02 11.29
C GLU A 262 -0.32 3.97 10.19
N SER A 263 0.34 2.81 10.34
CA SER A 263 0.09 1.64 9.49
C SER A 263 -1.30 1.07 9.75
N SER A 264 -1.92 0.45 8.75
CA SER A 264 -3.21 -0.22 8.92
C SER A 264 -3.15 -1.35 9.96
N GLU A 265 -1.98 -2.00 10.15
CA GLU A 265 -1.79 -3.01 11.19
C GLU A 265 -1.81 -2.38 12.59
N ALA A 266 -1.21 -1.20 12.78
CA ALA A 266 -1.28 -0.45 14.04
C ALA A 266 -2.72 -0.02 14.33
N PHE A 267 -3.38 0.63 13.35
CA PHE A 267 -4.75 1.07 13.46
C PHE A 267 -5.72 -0.06 13.81
N ALA A 268 -5.61 -1.20 13.12
CA ALA A 268 -6.47 -2.37 13.37
C ALA A 268 -6.22 -3.03 14.73
N SER A 269 -5.01 -2.89 15.31
CA SER A 269 -4.67 -3.49 16.60
C SER A 269 -5.09 -2.66 17.81
N ASP A 270 -5.45 -1.38 17.62
CA ASP A 270 -5.96 -0.52 18.71
C ASP A 270 -7.44 -0.82 18.97
N VAL A 271 -7.70 -1.70 19.93
CA VAL A 271 -9.05 -2.09 20.35
C VAL A 271 -9.67 -1.08 21.33
N THR A 272 -8.89 -0.12 21.84
CA THR A 272 -9.35 0.89 22.81
C THR A 272 -9.83 2.13 22.09
N LEU A 273 -11.14 2.21 21.84
CA LEU A 273 -11.76 3.36 21.20
C LEU A 273 -11.77 4.56 22.17
N LYS A 274 -10.89 5.51 21.94
CA LYS A 274 -10.92 6.81 22.62
C LYS A 274 -12.01 7.71 21.99
N PRO A 275 -12.50 8.74 22.70
CA PRO A 275 -13.51 9.64 22.15
C PRO A 275 -13.06 10.29 20.84
N ILE A 276 -13.94 10.31 19.85
CA ILE A 276 -13.70 10.99 18.56
C ILE A 276 -13.42 12.48 18.78
N GLY A 277 -12.42 13.01 18.08
CA GLY A 277 -11.99 14.40 18.20
C GLY A 277 -11.05 14.68 19.37
N SER A 278 -10.60 13.64 20.09
CA SER A 278 -9.47 13.75 21.01
C SER A 278 -8.14 13.73 20.26
N ALA A 279 -7.06 14.17 20.90
CA ALA A 279 -5.71 14.12 20.33
C ALA A 279 -5.30 12.69 19.89
N ALA A 280 -5.79 11.68 20.59
CA ALA A 280 -5.48 10.29 20.33
C ALA A 280 -6.49 9.56 19.41
N ASN A 281 -7.58 10.23 18.99
CA ASN A 281 -8.55 9.68 18.06
C ASN A 281 -9.16 10.83 17.21
N PRO A 282 -8.45 11.26 16.15
CA PRO A 282 -8.89 12.33 15.26
C PRO A 282 -10.28 12.05 14.66
N PRO A 283 -11.05 13.10 14.32
CA PRO A 283 -12.42 12.94 13.81
C PRO A 283 -12.50 12.41 12.37
N VAL A 284 -11.40 12.41 11.63
CA VAL A 284 -11.34 11.88 10.27
C VAL A 284 -10.21 10.85 10.17
N VAL A 285 -10.49 9.73 9.53
CA VAL A 285 -9.50 8.76 9.03
C VAL A 285 -9.39 8.92 7.52
N ASP A 286 -8.16 9.03 7.02
CA ASP A 286 -7.83 8.99 5.59
C ASP A 286 -7.10 7.66 5.31
N LEU A 287 -7.80 6.69 4.72
CA LEU A 287 -7.31 5.33 4.48
C LEU A 287 -6.77 5.21 3.06
N ILE A 288 -5.46 5.05 2.95
CA ILE A 288 -4.72 4.83 1.70
C ILE A 288 -4.71 3.34 1.40
N LEU A 289 -5.31 2.92 0.30
CA LEU A 289 -5.30 1.53 -0.15
C LEU A 289 -4.58 1.31 -1.48
N GLY A 290 -4.26 2.36 -2.24
CA GLY A 290 -3.47 2.24 -3.47
C GLY A 290 -3.99 1.14 -4.40
N LYS A 291 -3.13 0.18 -4.72
CA LYS A 291 -3.47 -1.05 -5.46
C LYS A 291 -3.63 -2.27 -4.54
N GLN A 292 -4.07 -2.08 -3.30
CA GLN A 292 -4.29 -3.17 -2.35
C GLN A 292 -5.46 -4.05 -2.81
N LYS A 293 -5.21 -5.34 -2.99
CA LYS A 293 -6.24 -6.37 -3.25
C LYS A 293 -5.72 -7.74 -2.84
N GLU A 294 -6.62 -8.65 -2.51
CA GLU A 294 -6.27 -10.02 -2.21
C GLU A 294 -5.71 -10.74 -3.43
N ILE A 295 -4.61 -11.42 -3.26
CA ILE A 295 -3.93 -12.20 -4.30
C ILE A 295 -3.53 -13.58 -3.81
N LEU A 296 -3.38 -14.53 -4.75
CA LEU A 296 -2.74 -15.83 -4.53
C LEU A 296 -1.27 -15.75 -4.94
N PRO A 297 -0.29 -15.85 -4.02
CA PRO A 297 1.12 -15.84 -4.40
C PRO A 297 1.54 -17.11 -5.13
N GLY A 298 2.28 -16.97 -6.22
CA GLY A 298 2.90 -18.06 -6.96
C GLY A 298 1.90 -19.08 -7.49
N THR A 299 1.94 -20.32 -7.01
CA THR A 299 1.04 -21.40 -7.42
C THR A 299 -0.30 -21.45 -6.68
N GLY A 300 -0.54 -20.51 -5.77
CA GLY A 300 -1.74 -20.50 -4.93
C GLY A 300 -1.74 -21.46 -3.74
N THR A 301 -0.62 -22.13 -3.45
CA THR A 301 -0.53 -23.09 -2.35
C THR A 301 -0.24 -22.47 -0.98
N LYS A 302 0.05 -21.18 -0.92
CA LYS A 302 0.46 -20.46 0.30
C LYS A 302 -0.61 -19.56 0.91
N GLY A 303 -1.87 -19.76 0.55
CA GLY A 303 -2.97 -18.88 0.95
C GLY A 303 -2.95 -17.52 0.26
N THR A 304 -3.87 -16.65 0.65
CA THR A 304 -4.02 -15.32 0.08
C THR A 304 -3.23 -14.27 0.88
N ARG A 305 -2.93 -13.14 0.23
CA ARG A 305 -2.28 -11.97 0.83
C ARG A 305 -2.89 -10.68 0.32
N TYR A 306 -2.66 -9.60 1.04
CA TYR A 306 -2.96 -8.23 0.66
C TYR A 306 -4.45 -7.87 0.52
N LYS A 307 -5.36 -8.57 1.21
CA LYS A 307 -6.77 -8.16 1.27
C LYS A 307 -6.87 -6.68 1.67
N ALA A 308 -7.66 -5.89 0.92
CA ALA A 308 -7.80 -4.45 1.17
C ALA A 308 -8.42 -4.16 2.55
N PHE A 309 -9.40 -4.96 2.94
CA PHE A 309 -10.07 -4.82 4.22
C PHE A 309 -10.07 -6.15 5.00
N PRO A 310 -8.91 -6.53 5.61
CA PRO A 310 -8.88 -7.67 6.52
C PRO A 310 -9.89 -7.50 7.67
N GLU A 311 -10.37 -8.58 8.23
CA GLU A 311 -11.43 -8.59 9.25
C GLU A 311 -11.16 -7.60 10.40
N ALA A 312 -9.95 -7.60 10.96
CA ALA A 312 -9.59 -6.69 12.05
C ALA A 312 -9.69 -5.21 11.64
N LEU A 313 -9.27 -4.87 10.40
CA LEU A 313 -9.38 -3.53 9.87
C LEU A 313 -10.86 -3.13 9.64
N ARG A 314 -11.67 -4.02 9.08
CA ARG A 314 -13.12 -3.79 8.92
C ARG A 314 -13.80 -3.51 10.25
N GLN A 315 -13.59 -4.36 11.25
CA GLN A 315 -14.14 -4.23 12.60
C GLN A 315 -13.72 -2.90 13.24
N ARG A 316 -12.47 -2.50 13.08
CA ARG A 316 -11.94 -1.24 13.62
C ARG A 316 -12.57 -0.02 12.94
N ILE A 317 -12.70 -0.03 11.60
CA ILE A 317 -13.37 1.04 10.84
C ILE A 317 -14.85 1.14 11.23
N GLU A 318 -15.54 0.02 11.30
CA GLU A 318 -16.95 -0.01 11.67
C GLU A 318 -17.18 0.56 13.07
N ALA A 319 -16.38 0.14 14.05
CA ALA A 319 -16.42 0.66 15.40
C ALA A 319 -16.11 2.16 15.47
N TYR A 320 -15.17 2.65 14.65
CA TYR A 320 -14.82 4.06 14.52
C TYR A 320 -16.00 4.88 13.94
N CYS A 321 -16.57 4.42 12.84
CA CYS A 321 -17.74 5.07 12.22
C CYS A 321 -18.98 5.04 13.12
N ASN A 322 -19.19 3.97 13.90
CA ASN A 322 -20.30 3.85 14.88
C ASN A 322 -20.19 4.90 16.02
N GLN A 323 -18.99 5.43 16.27
CA GLN A 323 -18.78 6.53 17.22
C GLN A 323 -18.89 7.93 16.59
N GLY A 324 -19.14 8.03 15.29
CA GLY A 324 -19.25 9.29 14.57
C GLY A 324 -17.96 9.76 13.92
N GLY A 325 -16.95 8.89 13.82
CA GLY A 325 -15.77 9.16 13.02
C GLY A 325 -16.10 9.19 11.53
N SER A 326 -15.48 10.09 10.78
CA SER A 326 -15.63 10.23 9.34
C SER A 326 -14.47 9.59 8.59
N LEU A 327 -14.69 9.13 7.35
CA LEU A 327 -13.73 8.33 6.60
C LEU A 327 -13.56 8.83 5.16
N LEU A 328 -12.33 9.04 4.74
CA LEU A 328 -11.92 8.99 3.34
C LEU A 328 -11.29 7.61 3.07
N VAL A 329 -11.72 6.93 2.02
CA VAL A 329 -11.06 5.72 1.53
C VAL A 329 -10.78 5.85 0.04
N SER A 330 -9.54 5.57 -0.38
CA SER A 330 -9.15 5.62 -1.78
C SER A 330 -8.29 4.42 -2.17
N GLY A 331 -8.60 3.82 -3.31
CA GLY A 331 -7.87 2.66 -3.82
C GLY A 331 -8.49 2.10 -5.09
N ALA A 332 -7.66 1.44 -5.91
CA ALA A 332 -8.08 0.91 -7.21
C ALA A 332 -9.07 -0.26 -7.10
N TYR A 333 -9.00 -1.04 -6.02
CA TYR A 333 -9.73 -2.31 -5.88
C TYR A 333 -10.58 -2.37 -4.62
N ILE A 334 -11.07 -1.21 -4.11
CA ILE A 334 -11.83 -1.16 -2.86
C ILE A 334 -13.17 -1.90 -2.93
N ALA A 335 -13.78 -1.92 -4.11
CA ALA A 335 -15.05 -2.61 -4.33
C ALA A 335 -14.84 -4.01 -4.91
N THR A 336 -13.91 -4.20 -5.84
CA THR A 336 -13.55 -5.51 -6.38
C THR A 336 -13.09 -6.45 -5.26
N ASP A 337 -12.25 -6.01 -4.33
CA ASP A 337 -11.76 -6.85 -3.23
C ASP A 337 -12.87 -7.28 -2.24
N LEU A 338 -13.91 -6.45 -2.07
CA LEU A 338 -15.05 -6.74 -1.18
C LEU A 338 -16.17 -7.53 -1.87
N LEU A 339 -16.47 -7.21 -3.14
CA LEU A 339 -17.73 -7.61 -3.78
C LEU A 339 -17.55 -8.53 -4.98
N ASP A 340 -16.34 -8.61 -5.57
CA ASP A 340 -16.00 -9.45 -6.72
C ASP A 340 -14.72 -10.27 -6.48
N ASN A 341 -14.41 -10.57 -5.22
CA ASN A 341 -13.22 -11.32 -4.84
C ASN A 341 -13.44 -12.84 -4.99
N PRO A 342 -12.74 -13.51 -5.93
CA PRO A 342 -12.90 -14.95 -6.16
C PRO A 342 -12.35 -15.80 -5.01
N HIS A 343 -11.51 -15.26 -4.13
CA HIS A 343 -10.86 -15.98 -3.03
C HIS A 343 -11.67 -15.99 -1.75
N SER A 344 -12.75 -15.18 -1.65
CA SER A 344 -13.60 -15.11 -0.45
C SER A 344 -14.59 -16.27 -0.38
N ASP A 345 -14.75 -16.87 0.81
CA ASP A 345 -15.84 -17.80 1.11
C ASP A 345 -17.18 -17.07 1.30
N GLU A 346 -18.30 -17.80 1.45
CA GLU A 346 -19.64 -17.24 1.53
C GLU A 346 -19.84 -16.34 2.76
N LEU A 347 -19.28 -16.72 3.90
CA LEU A 347 -19.37 -15.95 5.15
C LEU A 347 -18.59 -14.62 5.02
N THR A 348 -17.39 -14.68 4.48
CA THR A 348 -16.58 -13.50 4.22
C THR A 348 -17.26 -12.58 3.22
N ARG A 349 -17.84 -13.10 2.13
CA ARG A 349 -18.59 -12.32 1.14
C ARG A 349 -19.80 -11.61 1.75
N SER A 350 -20.53 -12.26 2.64
CA SER A 350 -21.67 -11.63 3.32
C SER A 350 -21.23 -10.46 4.21
N ALA A 351 -20.18 -10.66 5.00
CA ALA A 351 -19.62 -9.61 5.86
C ALA A 351 -19.00 -8.46 5.05
N ASP A 352 -18.29 -8.78 3.96
CA ASP A 352 -17.69 -7.80 3.05
C ASP A 352 -18.78 -6.96 2.36
N ARG A 353 -19.88 -7.58 1.93
CA ARG A 353 -21.03 -6.88 1.34
C ARG A 353 -21.68 -5.92 2.33
N SER A 354 -21.99 -6.37 3.54
CA SER A 354 -22.55 -5.49 4.57
C SER A 354 -21.62 -4.33 4.90
N PHE A 355 -20.33 -4.58 4.98
CA PHE A 355 -19.35 -3.53 5.22
C PHE A 355 -19.33 -2.49 4.07
N ALA A 356 -19.32 -2.95 2.81
CA ALA A 356 -19.36 -2.07 1.66
C ALA A 356 -20.64 -1.21 1.61
N THR A 357 -21.79 -1.85 1.82
CA THR A 357 -23.09 -1.17 1.66
C THR A 357 -23.47 -0.29 2.85
N ASP A 358 -23.21 -0.75 4.08
CA ASP A 358 -23.76 -0.14 5.30
C ASP A 358 -22.73 0.77 6.00
N VAL A 359 -21.42 0.49 5.82
CA VAL A 359 -20.37 1.29 6.43
C VAL A 359 -19.75 2.24 5.41
N LEU A 360 -19.36 1.74 4.22
CA LEU A 360 -18.71 2.55 3.19
C LEU A 360 -19.71 3.25 2.25
N GLY A 361 -20.95 2.79 2.18
CA GLY A 361 -22.03 3.42 1.45
C GLY A 361 -22.01 3.22 -0.06
N PHE A 362 -21.31 2.19 -0.56
CA PHE A 362 -21.24 1.90 -1.99
C PHE A 362 -21.56 0.45 -2.33
N ASP A 363 -21.89 0.24 -3.60
CA ASP A 363 -21.98 -1.06 -4.27
C ASP A 363 -21.05 -1.07 -5.48
N TRP A 364 -20.55 -2.25 -5.86
CA TRP A 364 -19.67 -2.44 -7.02
C TRP A 364 -20.46 -2.33 -8.33
N GLN A 365 -19.84 -1.71 -9.31
CA GLN A 365 -20.44 -1.53 -10.63
C GLN A 365 -19.61 -2.20 -11.72
N LEU A 366 -18.28 -2.02 -11.70
CA LEU A 366 -17.35 -2.60 -12.66
C LEU A 366 -15.92 -2.50 -12.12
N GLY A 367 -15.11 -3.57 -12.30
CA GLY A 367 -13.71 -3.62 -11.84
C GLY A 367 -12.70 -2.93 -12.76
N LYS A 368 -13.13 -2.31 -13.87
CA LYS A 368 -12.32 -1.48 -14.75
C LYS A 368 -13.14 -0.30 -15.24
N GLY A 369 -13.30 0.69 -14.38
CA GLY A 369 -14.17 1.84 -14.61
C GLY A 369 -13.74 2.77 -15.72
N THR A 370 -12.45 2.84 -16.05
CA THR A 370 -11.90 3.64 -17.15
C THR A 370 -10.55 3.10 -17.60
N VAL A 371 -10.13 3.45 -18.82
CA VAL A 371 -8.78 3.18 -19.34
C VAL A 371 -7.96 4.47 -19.53
N ASP A 372 -8.59 5.66 -19.52
CA ASP A 372 -7.91 6.93 -19.77
C ASP A 372 -7.65 7.75 -18.48
N GLY A 373 -8.24 7.35 -17.36
CA GLY A 373 -8.03 7.95 -16.06
C GLY A 373 -8.57 9.39 -15.91
N LYS A 374 -9.47 9.83 -16.79
CA LYS A 374 -10.07 11.16 -16.69
C LYS A 374 -11.34 11.11 -15.85
N VAL A 375 -11.46 12.09 -14.95
CA VAL A 375 -12.53 12.18 -13.97
C VAL A 375 -13.10 13.59 -13.95
N SER A 376 -14.43 13.69 -13.92
CA SER A 376 -15.15 14.94 -13.70
C SER A 376 -15.92 14.91 -12.38
N MET A 377 -15.83 16.00 -11.63
CA MET A 377 -16.73 16.26 -10.52
C MET A 377 -18.14 16.49 -11.05
N VAL A 378 -19.16 15.99 -10.33
CA VAL A 378 -20.56 16.10 -10.74
C VAL A 378 -21.39 16.78 -9.65
N PRO A 379 -22.47 17.48 -10.01
CA PRO A 379 -23.41 18.03 -9.05
C PRO A 379 -23.91 16.96 -8.07
N SER A 380 -23.84 17.25 -6.78
CA SER A 380 -24.23 16.37 -5.70
C SER A 380 -25.10 17.12 -4.69
N PRO A 381 -26.03 16.44 -4.00
CA PRO A 381 -26.77 17.05 -2.89
C PRO A 381 -25.87 17.44 -1.72
N PHE A 382 -24.66 16.90 -1.66
CA PHE A 382 -23.68 17.22 -0.63
C PHE A 382 -22.81 18.40 -1.04
N LYS A 383 -22.79 19.46 -0.26
CA LYS A 383 -21.84 20.55 -0.40
C LYS A 383 -20.49 20.13 0.21
N PRO A 384 -19.35 20.52 -0.36
CA PRO A 384 -19.16 21.45 -1.47
C PRO A 384 -19.19 20.81 -2.88
N PHE A 385 -19.42 19.50 -2.98
CA PHE A 385 -19.39 18.79 -4.25
C PHE A 385 -20.45 19.35 -5.20
N GLY A 386 -20.01 19.90 -6.31
CA GLY A 386 -20.92 20.53 -7.26
C GLY A 386 -20.22 21.18 -8.44
N TRP A 387 -18.89 21.13 -8.44
CA TRP A 387 -18.05 21.76 -9.45
C TRP A 387 -17.89 20.85 -10.68
N GLN A 388 -17.91 21.41 -11.85
CA GLN A 388 -17.50 20.74 -13.11
C GLN A 388 -15.97 20.74 -13.27
N GLU A 389 -15.24 20.46 -12.20
CA GLU A 389 -13.79 20.37 -12.28
C GLU A 389 -13.39 19.01 -12.86
N ARG A 390 -12.41 19.03 -13.77
CA ARG A 390 -11.83 17.82 -14.39
C ARG A 390 -10.40 17.65 -13.95
N PHE A 391 -10.04 16.41 -13.70
CA PHE A 391 -8.66 16.01 -13.41
C PHE A 391 -8.38 14.62 -13.99
N SER A 392 -7.17 14.16 -13.85
CA SER A 392 -6.81 12.80 -14.26
C SER A 392 -5.86 12.17 -13.25
N PHE A 393 -5.84 10.86 -13.23
CA PHE A 393 -4.87 10.06 -12.48
C PHE A 393 -3.99 9.23 -13.41
N THR A 394 -2.95 8.61 -12.87
CA THR A 394 -1.95 7.87 -13.64
C THR A 394 -2.47 6.49 -14.02
N VAL A 395 -2.63 6.22 -15.32
CA VAL A 395 -3.04 4.91 -15.87
C VAL A 395 -1.92 4.20 -16.64
N SER A 396 -0.81 4.89 -16.86
CA SER A 396 0.40 4.32 -17.47
C SER A 396 1.58 4.55 -16.54
N PRO A 397 2.50 3.60 -16.41
CA PRO A 397 3.61 3.73 -15.48
C PRO A 397 4.49 4.93 -15.81
N THR A 398 4.92 5.63 -14.76
CA THR A 398 5.89 6.73 -14.81
C THR A 398 6.95 6.50 -13.74
N PRO A 399 8.11 7.17 -13.78
CA PRO A 399 9.09 7.07 -12.70
C PRO A 399 8.59 7.59 -11.35
N ASP A 400 7.58 8.47 -11.35
CA ASP A 400 7.12 9.19 -10.15
C ASP A 400 5.81 8.65 -9.59
N SER A 401 5.07 7.81 -10.34
CA SER A 401 3.76 7.31 -9.93
C SER A 401 3.48 5.96 -10.57
N TYR A 402 3.01 5.03 -9.77
CA TYR A 402 2.53 3.75 -10.27
C TYR A 402 1.26 3.91 -11.14
N ALA A 403 1.04 2.94 -12.01
CA ALA A 403 -0.15 2.92 -12.86
C ALA A 403 -1.36 2.30 -12.14
N VAL A 404 -2.54 2.81 -12.47
CA VAL A 404 -3.84 2.28 -12.05
C VAL A 404 -4.53 1.71 -13.29
N GLU A 405 -4.33 0.44 -13.57
CA GLU A 405 -4.80 -0.21 -14.80
C GLU A 405 -6.30 -0.52 -14.77
N SER A 406 -6.82 -0.83 -13.57
CA SER A 406 -8.20 -1.26 -13.37
C SER A 406 -8.81 -0.59 -12.13
N PRO A 407 -9.16 0.71 -12.21
CA PRO A 407 -9.86 1.40 -11.12
C PRO A 407 -11.31 0.92 -11.04
N ASP A 408 -11.82 0.77 -9.82
CA ASP A 408 -13.22 0.39 -9.60
C ASP A 408 -14.21 1.49 -10.03
N ALA A 409 -15.30 1.11 -10.66
CA ALA A 409 -16.50 1.90 -10.71
C ALA A 409 -17.44 1.50 -9.58
N ILE A 410 -17.86 2.47 -8.77
CA ILE A 410 -18.71 2.28 -7.59
C ILE A 410 -19.96 3.16 -7.68
N ARG A 411 -21.05 2.71 -7.09
CA ARG A 411 -22.30 3.49 -7.05
C ARG A 411 -22.83 3.58 -5.62
N PRO A 412 -23.63 4.60 -5.29
CA PRO A 412 -24.28 4.65 -3.98
C PRO A 412 -25.11 3.39 -3.72
N SER A 413 -24.98 2.81 -2.53
CA SER A 413 -25.75 1.64 -2.09
C SER A 413 -27.09 2.03 -1.42
N THR A 414 -27.20 3.28 -0.98
CA THR A 414 -28.36 3.76 -0.20
C THR A 414 -28.82 5.15 -0.67
N PRO A 415 -30.06 5.58 -0.36
CA PRO A 415 -30.54 6.94 -0.68
C PRO A 415 -29.80 8.06 0.04
N THR A 416 -29.06 7.78 1.11
CA THR A 416 -28.22 8.76 1.83
C THR A 416 -26.80 8.86 1.26
N GLY A 417 -26.54 8.21 0.14
CA GLY A 417 -25.30 8.30 -0.65
C GLY A 417 -25.54 9.02 -1.99
N ALA A 418 -24.50 9.60 -2.55
CA ALA A 418 -24.55 10.22 -3.87
C ALA A 418 -23.21 10.07 -4.61
N THR A 419 -23.29 9.90 -5.94
CA THR A 419 -22.12 10.02 -6.81
C THR A 419 -21.62 11.46 -6.77
N ILE A 420 -20.31 11.64 -6.55
CA ILE A 420 -19.63 12.95 -6.53
C ILE A 420 -18.62 13.11 -7.68
N MET A 421 -18.20 12.00 -8.28
CA MET A 421 -17.26 11.94 -9.39
C MET A 421 -17.67 10.88 -10.41
N ARG A 422 -17.38 11.14 -11.69
CA ARG A 422 -17.61 10.18 -12.78
C ARG A 422 -16.39 10.07 -13.68
N TYR A 423 -16.16 8.87 -14.19
CA TYR A 423 -15.22 8.67 -15.29
C TYR A 423 -15.77 9.29 -16.57
N ASP A 424 -14.95 10.10 -17.26
CA ASP A 424 -15.37 10.86 -18.46
C ASP A 424 -15.69 9.92 -19.63
N GLU A 425 -14.96 8.81 -19.74
CA GLU A 425 -15.04 7.86 -20.84
C GLU A 425 -16.46 7.25 -21.01
N ASN A 426 -17.12 6.93 -19.92
CA ASN A 426 -18.35 6.12 -19.95
C ASN A 426 -19.43 6.61 -18.97
N GLY A 427 -19.14 7.64 -18.17
CA GLY A 427 -20.05 8.19 -17.18
C GLY A 427 -20.28 7.32 -15.95
N LEU A 428 -19.54 6.22 -15.77
CA LEU A 428 -19.61 5.40 -14.56
C LEU A 428 -19.14 6.19 -13.34
N SER A 429 -19.69 5.88 -12.17
CA SER A 429 -19.36 6.58 -10.94
C SER A 429 -17.97 6.18 -10.46
N ALA A 430 -17.10 7.18 -10.25
CA ALA A 430 -15.72 7.04 -9.79
C ALA A 430 -15.57 7.29 -8.28
N GLY A 431 -16.59 7.91 -7.66
CA GLY A 431 -16.56 8.22 -6.23
C GLY A 431 -17.92 8.52 -5.67
N VAL A 432 -18.12 8.12 -4.42
CA VAL A 432 -19.37 8.21 -3.67
C VAL A 432 -19.12 8.98 -2.37
N ALA A 433 -20.01 9.92 -2.04
CA ALA A 433 -20.14 10.49 -0.70
C ALA A 433 -21.36 9.89 -0.03
N TYR A 434 -21.26 9.59 1.25
CA TYR A 434 -22.29 8.90 2.01
C TYR A 434 -22.40 9.49 3.43
N THR A 435 -23.62 9.69 3.90
CA THR A 435 -23.91 10.08 5.28
C THR A 435 -24.64 8.95 5.98
N ARG A 436 -24.00 8.40 6.99
CA ARG A 436 -24.50 7.29 7.80
C ARG A 436 -25.07 7.82 9.11
N PRO A 437 -26.37 7.65 9.37
CA PRO A 437 -26.96 8.00 10.65
C PRO A 437 -26.38 7.12 11.78
N ILE A 438 -26.14 7.70 12.95
CA ILE A 438 -25.67 6.98 14.13
C ILE A 438 -26.87 6.71 15.04
N ALA A 439 -27.09 5.43 15.37
CA ALA A 439 -28.23 5.00 16.16
C ALA A 439 -28.16 5.35 17.65
N THR A 440 -26.96 5.75 18.17
CA THR A 440 -26.75 6.01 19.60
C THR A 440 -26.45 7.48 19.88
N SER A 441 -27.26 8.10 20.72
CA SER A 441 -27.20 9.52 21.10
C SER A 441 -26.01 9.93 22.00
N THR A 442 -25.01 9.07 22.19
CA THR A 442 -23.86 9.35 23.08
C THR A 442 -22.71 10.03 22.35
N SER A 443 -22.74 10.12 21.02
CA SER A 443 -21.72 10.77 20.22
C SER A 443 -21.96 12.28 20.13
N ARG A 444 -20.89 13.07 20.15
CA ARG A 444 -20.87 14.50 19.81
C ARG A 444 -21.31 14.74 18.36
N TYR A 445 -21.20 13.71 17.52
CA TYR A 445 -21.54 13.73 16.11
C TYR A 445 -22.84 12.94 15.87
N ALA A 446 -23.77 13.53 15.15
CA ALA A 446 -25.05 12.91 14.82
C ALA A 446 -24.96 11.91 13.67
N ASP A 447 -23.90 11.98 12.88
CA ASP A 447 -23.66 11.16 11.70
C ASP A 447 -22.16 10.84 11.54
N SER A 448 -21.89 9.77 10.81
CA SER A 448 -20.58 9.45 10.23
C SER A 448 -20.63 9.75 8.74
N ARG A 449 -19.60 10.38 8.20
CA ARG A 449 -19.51 10.74 6.78
C ARG A 449 -18.39 9.99 6.12
N VAL A 450 -18.67 9.43 4.95
CA VAL A 450 -17.72 8.62 4.21
C VAL A 450 -17.59 9.15 2.78
N VAL A 451 -16.36 9.26 2.31
CA VAL A 451 -16.03 9.45 0.90
C VAL A 451 -15.25 8.23 0.44
N SER A 452 -15.77 7.53 -0.56
CA SER A 452 -15.14 6.38 -1.19
C SER A 452 -14.74 6.71 -2.62
N MET A 453 -13.47 6.46 -2.99
CA MET A 453 -12.91 6.70 -4.33
C MET A 453 -12.45 5.37 -4.92
N GLY A 454 -12.97 5.01 -6.10
CA GLY A 454 -12.61 3.80 -6.83
C GLY A 454 -11.23 3.85 -7.50
N PHE A 455 -10.42 4.86 -7.18
CA PHE A 455 -9.04 5.04 -7.61
C PHE A 455 -8.22 5.70 -6.50
N PRO A 456 -6.88 5.48 -6.45
CA PRO A 456 -6.02 6.04 -5.43
C PRO A 456 -5.85 7.55 -5.56
N PHE A 457 -6.04 8.28 -4.46
CA PHE A 457 -5.91 9.74 -4.40
C PHE A 457 -4.50 10.21 -4.77
N GLU A 458 -3.48 9.53 -4.32
CA GLU A 458 -2.07 9.87 -4.55
C GLU A 458 -1.66 9.80 -6.02
N THR A 459 -2.41 9.09 -6.86
CA THR A 459 -2.14 9.00 -8.31
C THR A 459 -2.73 10.15 -9.13
N ILE A 460 -3.51 11.03 -8.51
CA ILE A 460 -4.08 12.22 -9.17
C ILE A 460 -2.94 13.12 -9.66
N ARG A 461 -2.99 13.49 -10.93
CA ARG A 461 -1.97 14.34 -11.56
C ARG A 461 -2.12 15.80 -11.16
N GLY A 462 -1.03 16.36 -10.65
CA GLY A 462 -0.92 17.77 -10.30
C GLY A 462 -1.42 18.12 -8.89
N ALA A 463 -0.57 18.77 -8.12
CA ALA A 463 -0.84 19.16 -6.73
C ALA A 463 -2.09 20.03 -6.60
N LYS A 464 -2.35 20.93 -7.57
CA LYS A 464 -3.54 21.81 -7.53
C LYS A 464 -4.84 21.01 -7.50
N ALA A 465 -4.96 19.94 -8.32
CA ALA A 465 -6.14 19.09 -8.35
C ALA A 465 -6.29 18.31 -7.05
N ARG A 466 -5.20 17.71 -6.54
CA ARG A 466 -5.19 17.03 -5.25
C ARG A 466 -5.62 17.94 -4.10
N ASN A 467 -5.02 19.12 -4.01
CA ASN A 467 -5.29 20.09 -2.95
C ASN A 467 -6.75 20.55 -2.97
N ARG A 468 -7.29 20.82 -4.15
CA ARG A 468 -8.68 21.23 -4.30
C ARG A 468 -9.64 20.11 -3.89
N LEU A 469 -9.43 18.91 -4.41
CA LEU A 469 -10.27 17.77 -4.08
C LEU A 469 -10.22 17.43 -2.57
N MET A 470 -9.03 17.46 -1.95
CA MET A 470 -8.89 17.23 -0.52
C MET A 470 -9.64 18.29 0.30
N ALA A 471 -9.57 19.56 -0.11
CA ALA A 471 -10.30 20.64 0.59
C ALA A 471 -11.83 20.40 0.54
N ASP A 472 -12.37 20.00 -0.61
CA ASP A 472 -13.79 19.69 -0.77
C ASP A 472 -14.19 18.45 0.03
N ILE A 473 -13.36 17.40 0.02
CA ILE A 473 -13.57 16.19 0.84
C ILE A 473 -13.60 16.54 2.33
N MET A 474 -12.61 17.28 2.81
CA MET A 474 -12.53 17.65 4.23
C MET A 474 -13.68 18.56 4.68
N HIS A 475 -14.14 19.46 3.81
CA HIS A 475 -15.33 20.28 4.09
C HIS A 475 -16.59 19.42 4.24
N PHE A 476 -16.73 18.35 3.46
CA PHE A 476 -17.83 17.38 3.62
C PHE A 476 -17.68 16.55 4.90
N LEU A 477 -16.48 16.03 5.18
CA LEU A 477 -16.22 15.15 6.33
C LEU A 477 -16.28 15.89 7.68
N LEU A 478 -15.96 17.20 7.69
CA LEU A 478 -15.94 18.08 8.87
C LEU A 478 -16.77 19.36 8.64
N PRO A 479 -18.08 19.31 8.54
CA PRO A 479 -18.91 20.45 8.09
C PRO A 479 -19.03 21.60 9.08
N HIS A 480 -18.56 21.46 10.31
CA HIS A 480 -18.76 22.44 11.37
C HIS A 480 -17.45 22.75 12.10
N ARG A 481 -16.65 23.61 11.50
CA ARG A 481 -15.62 24.40 12.17
C ARG A 481 -15.71 25.86 11.80
#